data_e319cebac0260165b777cfc53570c43f
#
_entry.id   e319cebac0260165b777cfc53570c43f
#
_cell.length_a   1.000
_cell.length_b   1.000
_cell.length_c   1.000
_cell.angle_alpha   90.00
_cell.angle_beta   90.00
_cell.angle_gamma   90.00
#
_symmetry.space_group_name_H-M   'P 1'
#
loop_
_entity.id
_entity.type
_entity.pdbx_description
1 polymer ?
#
loop_
_entity_poly.entity_id
_entity_poly.type
_entity_poly.pdbx_seq_one_letter_code
_entity_poly.pdbx_strand_id
1 'polypeptide(L)'
;PVWFWLVFLGLVVALTAFDLGVLHKEDKEMGIAESLKLSAFYIGIALLFGGWIWFEKGADPGIKYFTGFFIEKALSIDNVFVISLIFTFFAIPRKYQYRALLWGIVAVIVLRGLMIAAGAALVEEFYWVLYVFAAFLIGTGIKMLFAGSHEIDVAKNPVVRWISTHMRVTKELHGEKFFVMVPDDKTGALVRAATPLFLALVIINVADLVFAVDSV
;
A
#
# COMPACT_ATOMS: atom_id res chain seq x y z
N PRO A 1 19.22 7.93 17.11
CA PRO A 1 20.41 7.12 16.87
C PRO A 1 20.18 6.14 15.73
N VAL A 2 21.16 5.98 14.85
CA VAL A 2 21.08 5.16 13.63
C VAL A 2 20.73 3.68 13.94
N TRP A 3 21.21 3.14 15.06
CA TRP A 3 20.95 1.75 15.43
C TRP A 3 19.44 1.45 15.64
N PHE A 4 18.64 2.42 16.05
CA PHE A 4 17.20 2.29 16.21
C PHE A 4 16.51 2.03 14.86
N TRP A 5 16.94 2.74 13.82
CA TRP A 5 16.48 2.53 12.44
C TRP A 5 16.92 1.18 11.90
N LEU A 6 18.14 0.74 12.25
CA LEU A 6 18.63 -0.59 11.85
C LEU A 6 17.82 -1.71 12.50
N VAL A 7 17.47 -1.59 13.79
CA VAL A 7 16.59 -2.55 14.48
C VAL A 7 15.20 -2.57 13.84
N PHE A 8 14.62 -1.41 13.59
CA PHE A 8 13.32 -1.31 12.95
C PHE A 8 13.32 -1.94 11.56
N LEU A 9 14.25 -1.56 10.69
CA LEU A 9 14.36 -2.12 9.34
C LEU A 9 14.67 -3.62 9.38
N GLY A 10 15.54 -4.06 10.28
CA GLY A 10 15.83 -5.47 10.48
C GLY A 10 14.59 -6.27 10.89
N LEU A 11 13.77 -5.73 11.78
CA LEU A 11 12.50 -6.33 12.17
C LEU A 11 11.52 -6.42 10.99
N VAL A 12 11.35 -5.34 10.23
CA VAL A 12 10.48 -5.32 9.05
C VAL A 12 10.93 -6.35 8.01
N VAL A 13 12.23 -6.40 7.70
CA VAL A 13 12.79 -7.37 6.75
C VAL A 13 12.61 -8.81 7.26
N ALA A 14 12.86 -9.07 8.54
CA ALA A 14 12.70 -10.38 9.15
C ALA A 14 11.24 -10.85 9.12
N LEU A 15 10.28 -9.98 9.45
CA LEU A 15 8.85 -10.28 9.40
C LEU A 15 8.38 -10.53 7.97
N THR A 16 8.84 -9.72 7.00
CA THR A 16 8.52 -9.92 5.58
C THR A 16 9.10 -11.22 5.05
N ALA A 17 10.35 -11.53 5.39
CA ALA A 17 10.99 -12.79 5.00
C ALA A 17 10.32 -14.01 5.64
N PHE A 18 9.86 -13.89 6.89
CA PHE A 18 9.09 -14.93 7.58
C PHE A 18 7.75 -15.18 6.90
N ASP A 19 7.03 -14.11 6.56
CA ASP A 19 5.76 -14.18 5.86
C ASP A 19 5.93 -14.89 4.51
N LEU A 20 6.91 -14.47 3.73
CA LEU A 20 7.24 -15.06 2.42
C LEU A 20 7.75 -16.49 2.48
N GLY A 21 8.64 -16.77 3.42
CA GLY A 21 9.38 -18.03 3.47
C GLY A 21 8.63 -19.16 4.18
N VAL A 22 7.76 -18.84 5.13
CA VAL A 22 7.11 -19.83 6.01
C VAL A 22 5.61 -19.93 5.76
N LEU A 23 4.92 -18.80 5.60
CA LEU A 23 3.46 -18.79 5.55
C LEU A 23 2.90 -19.00 4.13
N HIS A 24 3.66 -18.67 3.09
CA HIS A 24 3.17 -18.67 1.72
C HIS A 24 3.99 -19.54 0.76
N LYS A 25 4.41 -20.71 1.23
CA LYS A 25 5.08 -21.72 0.37
C LYS A 25 4.15 -22.40 -0.63
N GLU A 26 2.86 -22.37 -0.40
CA GLU A 26 1.85 -22.98 -1.25
C GLU A 26 0.75 -21.97 -1.58
N ASP A 27 0.21 -22.02 -2.80
CA ASP A 27 -0.92 -21.21 -3.28
C ASP A 27 -2.24 -21.62 -2.60
N LYS A 28 -2.26 -21.64 -1.27
CA LYS A 28 -3.41 -22.00 -0.47
C LYS A 28 -4.22 -20.75 -0.09
N GLU A 29 -5.51 -20.80 -0.33
CA GLU A 29 -6.41 -19.77 0.17
C GLU A 29 -6.42 -19.78 1.71
N MET A 30 -6.01 -18.67 2.33
CA MET A 30 -6.02 -18.53 3.78
C MET A 30 -7.45 -18.37 4.31
N GLY A 31 -7.77 -19.13 5.33
CA GLY A 31 -9.05 -19.02 6.04
C GLY A 31 -9.15 -17.73 6.87
N ILE A 32 -10.38 -17.25 7.12
CA ILE A 32 -10.62 -16.03 7.92
C ILE A 32 -9.97 -16.13 9.31
N ALA A 33 -10.09 -17.29 9.98
CA ALA A 33 -9.51 -17.49 11.31
C ALA A 33 -7.97 -17.43 11.30
N GLU A 34 -7.34 -17.93 10.25
CA GLU A 34 -5.88 -17.88 10.07
C GLU A 34 -5.40 -16.44 9.83
N SER A 35 -6.10 -15.71 8.97
CA SER A 35 -5.83 -14.29 8.71
C SER A 35 -5.98 -13.42 9.96
N LEU A 36 -7.00 -13.68 10.79
CA LEU A 36 -7.20 -12.97 12.05
C LEU A 36 -6.08 -13.26 13.07
N LYS A 37 -5.65 -14.52 13.18
CA LYS A 37 -4.53 -14.89 14.05
C LYS A 37 -3.22 -14.22 13.63
N LEU A 38 -2.93 -14.19 12.34
CA LEU A 38 -1.77 -13.49 11.81
C LEU A 38 -1.84 -11.99 12.03
N SER A 39 -3.00 -11.38 11.81
CA SER A 39 -3.22 -9.96 12.08
C SER A 39 -2.99 -9.65 13.57
N ALA A 40 -3.53 -10.46 14.46
CA ALA A 40 -3.33 -10.31 15.90
C ALA A 40 -1.85 -10.47 16.29
N PHE A 41 -1.14 -11.40 15.66
CA PHE A 41 0.30 -11.60 15.86
C PHE A 41 1.12 -10.35 15.45
N TYR A 42 0.90 -9.80 14.26
CA TYR A 42 1.62 -8.60 13.80
C TYR A 42 1.26 -7.37 14.62
N ILE A 43 -0.01 -7.20 15.00
CA ILE A 43 -0.44 -6.13 15.92
C ILE A 43 0.27 -6.29 17.26
N GLY A 44 0.34 -7.50 17.79
CA GLY A 44 1.04 -7.79 19.05
C GLY A 44 2.52 -7.38 19.00
N ILE A 45 3.23 -7.71 17.91
CA ILE A 45 4.63 -7.30 17.71
C ILE A 45 4.75 -5.77 17.67
N ALA A 46 3.85 -5.08 16.95
CA ALA A 46 3.86 -3.63 16.88
C ALA A 46 3.62 -2.97 18.25
N LEU A 47 2.70 -3.52 19.06
CA LEU A 47 2.44 -3.03 20.41
C LEU A 47 3.63 -3.27 21.34
N LEU A 48 4.28 -4.43 21.24
CA LEU A 48 5.51 -4.72 22.01
C LEU A 48 6.66 -3.77 21.63
N PHE A 49 6.81 -3.49 20.33
CA PHE A 49 7.80 -2.53 19.86
C PHE A 49 7.50 -1.11 20.38
N GLY A 50 6.25 -0.70 20.38
CA GLY A 50 5.83 0.58 20.97
C GLY A 50 6.10 0.64 22.47
N GLY A 51 5.83 -0.44 23.21
CA GLY A 51 6.18 -0.57 24.62
C GLY A 51 7.68 -0.45 24.88
N TRP A 52 8.49 -1.06 24.01
CA TRP A 52 9.95 -0.93 24.07
C TRP A 52 10.42 0.51 23.82
N ILE A 53 9.84 1.22 22.83
CA ILE A 53 10.12 2.65 22.61
C ILE A 53 9.78 3.47 23.86
N TRP A 54 8.62 3.20 24.47
CA TRP A 54 8.19 3.90 25.67
C TRP A 54 9.19 3.70 26.82
N PHE A 55 9.65 2.47 27.03
CA PHE A 55 10.58 2.13 28.10
C PHE A 55 11.96 2.73 27.86
N GLU A 56 12.47 2.68 26.64
CA GLU A 56 13.84 3.10 26.29
C GLU A 56 13.97 4.62 26.08
N LYS A 57 12.93 5.28 25.53
CA LYS A 57 12.95 6.68 25.12
C LYS A 57 12.05 7.58 25.98
N GLY A 58 11.24 7.00 26.83
CA GLY A 58 10.31 7.72 27.70
C GLY A 58 8.92 7.89 27.13
N ALA A 59 8.06 8.57 27.91
CA ALA A 59 6.63 8.66 27.64
C ALA A 59 6.30 9.44 26.36
N ASP A 60 6.96 10.57 26.07
CA ASP A 60 6.63 11.39 24.89
C ASP A 60 6.81 10.65 23.56
N PRO A 61 7.97 10.00 23.26
CA PRO A 61 8.09 9.17 22.07
C PRO A 61 7.14 7.96 22.05
N GLY A 62 6.87 7.36 23.21
CA GLY A 62 5.95 6.25 23.33
C GLY A 62 4.50 6.67 22.94
N ILE A 63 4.02 7.78 23.48
CA ILE A 63 2.70 8.33 23.15
C ILE A 63 2.60 8.64 21.65
N LYS A 64 3.62 9.30 21.09
CA LYS A 64 3.67 9.61 19.64
C LYS A 64 3.59 8.36 18.78
N TYR A 65 4.34 7.29 19.16
CA TYR A 65 4.29 6.01 18.46
C TYR A 65 2.88 5.40 18.51
N PHE A 66 2.28 5.27 19.70
CA PHE A 66 0.96 4.66 19.82
C PHE A 66 -0.13 5.48 19.14
N THR A 67 -0.06 6.81 19.23
CA THR A 67 -0.99 7.70 18.53
C THR A 67 -0.91 7.47 17.01
N GLY A 68 0.31 7.50 16.44
CA GLY A 68 0.51 7.23 15.02
C GLY A 68 0.05 5.82 14.63
N PHE A 69 0.37 4.81 15.44
CA PHE A 69 -0.05 3.43 15.20
C PHE A 69 -1.57 3.27 15.15
N PHE A 70 -2.31 3.85 16.10
CA PHE A 70 -3.77 3.73 16.13
C PHE A 70 -4.44 4.54 15.02
N ILE A 71 -3.93 5.72 14.69
CA ILE A 71 -4.42 6.52 13.54
C ILE A 71 -4.21 5.71 12.25
N GLU A 72 -3.01 5.20 12.00
CA GLU A 72 -2.70 4.41 10.82
C GLU A 72 -3.55 3.13 10.74
N LYS A 73 -3.81 2.48 11.88
CA LYS A 73 -4.71 1.32 11.93
C LYS A 73 -6.16 1.69 11.58
N ALA A 74 -6.65 2.83 12.05
CA ALA A 74 -8.00 3.30 11.71
C ALA A 74 -8.12 3.59 10.20
N LEU A 75 -7.16 4.30 9.63
CA LEU A 75 -7.12 4.62 8.18
C LEU A 75 -6.92 3.37 7.31
N SER A 76 -6.22 2.35 7.83
CA SER A 76 -5.99 1.10 7.11
C SER A 76 -7.26 0.32 6.78
N ILE A 77 -8.37 0.54 7.49
CA ILE A 77 -9.66 -0.13 7.21
C ILE A 77 -10.20 0.33 5.85
N ASP A 78 -10.11 1.62 5.56
CA ASP A 78 -10.55 2.19 4.27
C ASP A 78 -9.67 1.66 3.13
N ASN A 79 -8.35 1.53 3.35
CA ASN A 79 -7.44 0.95 2.37
C ASN A 79 -7.82 -0.50 2.01
N VAL A 80 -8.17 -1.33 3.00
CA VAL A 80 -8.61 -2.71 2.77
C VAL A 80 -9.86 -2.76 1.90
N PHE A 81 -10.82 -1.86 2.14
CA PHE A 81 -12.03 -1.77 1.33
C PHE A 81 -11.72 -1.41 -0.13
N VAL A 82 -10.89 -0.40 -0.36
CA VAL A 82 -10.46 0.01 -1.71
C VAL A 82 -9.71 -1.11 -2.42
N ILE A 83 -8.80 -1.80 -1.75
CA ILE A 83 -8.08 -2.95 -2.31
C ILE A 83 -9.06 -4.06 -2.73
N SER A 84 -10.05 -4.34 -1.89
CA SER A 84 -11.10 -5.33 -2.20
C SER A 84 -11.91 -4.95 -3.44
N LEU A 85 -12.27 -3.68 -3.59
CA LEU A 85 -12.95 -3.16 -4.78
C LEU A 85 -12.09 -3.31 -6.03
N ILE A 86 -10.80 -2.98 -5.96
CA ILE A 86 -9.86 -3.11 -7.08
C ILE A 86 -9.76 -4.57 -7.53
N PHE A 87 -9.58 -5.50 -6.60
CA PHE A 87 -9.51 -6.92 -6.94
C PHE A 87 -10.82 -7.45 -7.53
N THR A 88 -11.95 -6.98 -7.04
CA THR A 88 -13.28 -7.34 -7.57
C THR A 88 -13.46 -6.79 -8.98
N PHE A 89 -13.06 -5.54 -9.23
CA PHE A 89 -13.14 -4.91 -10.54
C PHE A 89 -12.33 -5.65 -11.61
N PHE A 90 -11.11 -6.08 -11.29
CA PHE A 90 -10.27 -6.85 -12.19
C PHE A 90 -10.54 -8.36 -12.16
N ALA A 91 -11.56 -8.80 -11.43
CA ALA A 91 -11.92 -10.21 -11.24
C ALA A 91 -10.72 -11.09 -10.85
N ILE A 92 -9.85 -10.61 -9.95
CA ILE A 92 -8.63 -11.31 -9.56
C ILE A 92 -8.97 -12.38 -8.52
N PRO A 93 -8.77 -13.67 -8.81
CA PRO A 93 -8.98 -14.76 -7.85
C PRO A 93 -8.11 -14.59 -6.59
N ARG A 94 -8.62 -15.01 -5.43
CA ARG A 94 -7.92 -14.89 -4.14
C ARG A 94 -6.49 -15.41 -4.15
N LYS A 95 -6.26 -16.53 -4.83
CA LYS A 95 -4.93 -17.15 -4.95
C LYS A 95 -3.86 -16.25 -5.59
N TYR A 96 -4.25 -15.28 -6.42
CA TYR A 96 -3.30 -14.34 -7.07
C TYR A 96 -3.23 -12.99 -6.38
N GLN A 97 -4.20 -12.67 -5.50
CA GLN A 97 -4.24 -11.40 -4.76
C GLN A 97 -3.01 -11.23 -3.86
N TYR A 98 -2.56 -12.33 -3.24
CA TYR A 98 -1.40 -12.31 -2.36
C TYR A 98 -0.16 -11.75 -3.06
N ARG A 99 0.14 -12.18 -4.28
CA ARG A 99 1.32 -11.70 -5.02
C ARG A 99 1.25 -10.20 -5.32
N ALA A 100 0.06 -9.69 -5.69
CA ALA A 100 -0.13 -8.26 -5.90
C ALA A 100 0.04 -7.47 -4.59
N LEU A 101 -0.52 -7.98 -3.48
CA LEU A 101 -0.40 -7.36 -2.16
C LEU A 101 1.05 -7.33 -1.68
N LEU A 102 1.79 -8.41 -1.86
CA LEU A 102 3.18 -8.50 -1.47
C LEU A 102 4.05 -7.43 -2.16
N TRP A 103 3.98 -7.38 -3.48
CA TRP A 103 4.70 -6.35 -4.24
C TRP A 103 4.17 -4.95 -3.95
N GLY A 104 2.85 -4.85 -3.67
CA GLY A 104 2.23 -3.63 -3.16
C GLY A 104 2.87 -3.16 -1.85
N ILE A 105 3.00 -4.04 -0.86
CA ILE A 105 3.62 -3.71 0.44
C ILE A 105 5.07 -3.25 0.26
N VAL A 106 5.87 -3.96 -0.56
CA VAL A 106 7.26 -3.55 -0.83
C VAL A 106 7.30 -2.15 -1.45
N ALA A 107 6.45 -1.89 -2.45
CA ALA A 107 6.37 -0.58 -3.09
C ALA A 107 5.92 0.52 -2.11
N VAL A 108 4.92 0.24 -1.26
CA VAL A 108 4.43 1.16 -0.23
C VAL A 108 5.52 1.52 0.77
N ILE A 109 6.29 0.55 1.28
CA ILE A 109 7.40 0.82 2.21
C ILE A 109 8.41 1.80 1.59
N VAL A 110 8.78 1.57 0.33
CA VAL A 110 9.72 2.44 -0.40
C VAL A 110 9.12 3.81 -0.63
N LEU A 111 7.90 3.89 -1.15
CA LEU A 111 7.22 5.14 -1.47
C LEU A 111 6.97 5.99 -0.22
N ARG A 112 6.45 5.39 0.85
CA ARG A 112 6.25 6.10 2.14
C ARG A 112 7.56 6.56 2.75
N GLY A 113 8.60 5.72 2.72
CA GLY A 113 9.93 6.12 3.18
C GLY A 113 10.47 7.34 2.43
N LEU A 114 10.33 7.35 1.12
CA LEU A 114 10.72 8.50 0.28
C LEU A 114 9.88 9.74 0.55
N MET A 115 8.55 9.58 0.68
CA MET A 115 7.64 10.69 0.98
C MET A 115 7.91 11.32 2.34
N ILE A 116 8.10 10.50 3.37
CA ILE A 116 8.41 10.99 4.73
C ILE A 116 9.74 11.73 4.72
N ALA A 117 10.78 11.16 4.07
CA ALA A 117 12.08 11.80 3.97
C ALA A 117 12.02 13.13 3.20
N ALA A 118 11.31 13.15 2.06
CA ALA A 118 11.13 14.35 1.26
C ALA A 118 10.26 15.40 1.99
N GLY A 119 9.19 14.97 2.64
CA GLY A 119 8.30 15.84 3.42
C GLY A 119 9.02 16.47 4.60
N ALA A 120 9.79 15.69 5.36
CA ALA A 120 10.59 16.20 6.47
C ALA A 120 11.61 17.25 5.98
N ALA A 121 12.37 16.94 4.92
CA ALA A 121 13.32 17.87 4.35
C ALA A 121 12.65 19.17 3.83
N LEU A 122 11.48 19.03 3.20
CA LEU A 122 10.72 20.18 2.70
C LEU A 122 10.21 21.07 3.82
N VAL A 123 9.73 20.49 4.92
CA VAL A 123 9.23 21.23 6.09
C VAL A 123 10.36 21.89 6.85
N GLU A 124 11.53 21.27 6.96
CA GLU A 124 12.73 21.85 7.58
C GLU A 124 13.21 23.10 6.81
N GLU A 125 13.19 23.05 5.49
CA GLU A 125 13.64 24.17 4.63
C GLU A 125 12.55 25.26 4.48
N PHE A 126 11.28 24.84 4.35
CA PHE A 126 10.16 25.72 4.03
C PHE A 126 8.98 25.51 5.00
N TYR A 127 9.09 26.02 6.23
CA TYR A 127 8.05 25.86 7.26
C TYR A 127 6.64 26.31 6.81
N TRP A 128 6.54 27.30 5.91
CA TRP A 128 5.26 27.78 5.36
C TRP A 128 4.48 26.71 4.58
N VAL A 129 5.15 25.67 4.10
CA VAL A 129 4.54 24.57 3.36
C VAL A 129 3.50 23.84 4.22
N LEU A 130 3.69 23.79 5.54
CA LEU A 130 2.69 23.24 6.47
C LEU A 130 1.33 23.93 6.37
N TYR A 131 1.30 25.24 6.18
CA TYR A 131 0.04 25.98 6.01
C TYR A 131 -0.65 25.64 4.69
N VAL A 132 0.11 25.39 3.63
CA VAL A 132 -0.44 24.94 2.33
C VAL A 132 -1.03 23.54 2.46
N PHE A 133 -0.32 22.62 3.12
CA PHE A 133 -0.86 21.29 3.40
C PHE A 133 -2.12 21.36 4.28
N ALA A 134 -2.11 22.14 5.34
CA ALA A 134 -3.29 22.32 6.19
C ALA A 134 -4.49 22.86 5.40
N ALA A 135 -4.29 23.84 4.54
CA ALA A 135 -5.35 24.38 3.68
C ALA A 135 -5.87 23.33 2.68
N PHE A 136 -4.95 22.53 2.12
CA PHE A 136 -5.31 21.41 1.22
C PHE A 136 -6.15 20.35 1.95
N LEU A 137 -5.74 19.92 3.15
CA LEU A 137 -6.46 18.95 3.96
C LEU A 137 -7.86 19.46 4.36
N ILE A 138 -7.95 20.73 4.78
CA ILE A 138 -9.25 21.36 5.09
C ILE A 138 -10.14 21.37 3.84
N GLY A 139 -9.62 21.79 2.70
CA GLY A 139 -10.36 21.80 1.43
C GLY A 139 -10.83 20.42 1.01
N THR A 140 -9.97 19.40 1.15
CA THR A 140 -10.30 18.00 0.87
C THR A 140 -11.36 17.48 1.84
N GLY A 141 -11.23 17.73 3.14
CA GLY A 141 -12.21 17.36 4.14
C GLY A 141 -13.59 17.99 3.89
N ILE A 142 -13.64 19.28 3.57
CA ILE A 142 -14.88 19.97 3.19
C ILE A 142 -15.48 19.32 1.93
N LYS A 143 -14.66 19.07 0.91
CA LYS A 143 -15.14 18.40 -0.32
C LYS A 143 -15.73 17.03 -0.02
N MET A 144 -15.12 16.22 0.84
CA MET A 144 -15.63 14.89 1.23
C MET A 144 -16.97 14.99 1.96
N LEU A 145 -17.18 16.00 2.82
CA LEU A 145 -18.46 16.19 3.51
C LEU A 145 -19.61 16.49 2.56
N PHE A 146 -19.36 17.17 1.44
CA PHE A 146 -20.39 17.58 0.47
C PHE A 146 -20.50 16.68 -0.76
N ALA A 147 -19.45 15.91 -1.08
CA ALA A 147 -19.40 15.14 -2.34
C ALA A 147 -20.05 13.76 -2.26
N GLY A 148 -20.47 13.29 -1.07
CA GLY A 148 -20.97 11.92 -0.87
C GLY A 148 -19.88 10.88 -1.16
N SER A 149 -20.21 9.61 -0.99
CA SER A 149 -19.32 8.50 -1.34
C SER A 149 -19.10 8.46 -2.85
N HIS A 150 -18.00 9.04 -3.32
CA HIS A 150 -17.55 8.78 -4.68
C HIS A 150 -17.16 7.31 -4.76
N GLU A 151 -17.96 6.51 -5.46
CA GLU A 151 -17.53 5.21 -5.94
C GLU A 151 -16.23 5.43 -6.72
N ILE A 152 -15.16 4.79 -6.29
CA ILE A 152 -13.90 4.82 -7.02
C ILE A 152 -14.15 4.10 -8.35
N ASP A 153 -14.46 4.87 -9.38
CA ASP A 153 -14.61 4.33 -10.73
C ASP A 153 -13.22 4.01 -11.29
N VAL A 154 -12.77 2.78 -10.99
CA VAL A 154 -11.46 2.27 -11.41
C VAL A 154 -11.27 2.40 -12.93
N ALA A 155 -12.35 2.28 -13.70
CA ALA A 155 -12.29 2.39 -15.16
C ALA A 155 -11.95 3.81 -15.65
N LYS A 156 -12.38 4.84 -14.90
CA LYS A 156 -12.08 6.25 -15.19
C LYS A 156 -10.78 6.75 -14.59
N ASN A 157 -10.06 5.90 -13.83
CA ASN A 157 -8.81 6.30 -13.22
C ASN A 157 -7.79 6.72 -14.29
N PRO A 158 -7.24 7.95 -14.22
CA PRO A 158 -6.31 8.47 -15.21
C PRO A 158 -5.05 7.61 -15.37
N VAL A 159 -4.62 6.93 -14.30
CA VAL A 159 -3.45 6.04 -14.32
C VAL A 159 -3.75 4.78 -15.14
N VAL A 160 -4.93 4.17 -14.97
CA VAL A 160 -5.37 3.02 -15.79
C VAL A 160 -5.40 3.41 -17.25
N ARG A 161 -5.99 4.56 -17.56
CA ARG A 161 -6.09 5.08 -18.93
C ARG A 161 -4.71 5.37 -19.52
N TRP A 162 -3.81 5.96 -18.75
CA TRP A 162 -2.43 6.23 -19.19
C TRP A 162 -1.68 4.95 -19.50
N ILE A 163 -1.73 3.95 -18.61
CA ILE A 163 -1.08 2.64 -18.82
C ILE A 163 -1.68 1.95 -20.05
N SER A 164 -3.02 1.91 -20.17
CA SER A 164 -3.70 1.27 -21.31
C SER A 164 -3.43 1.96 -22.65
N THR A 165 -3.02 3.24 -22.62
CA THR A 165 -2.65 3.98 -23.83
C THR A 165 -1.20 3.74 -24.25
N HIS A 166 -0.28 3.57 -23.27
CA HIS A 166 1.16 3.45 -23.51
C HIS A 166 1.66 2.01 -23.51
N MET A 167 0.88 1.08 -22.94
CA MET A 167 1.23 -0.34 -22.85
C MET A 167 0.06 -1.18 -23.32
N ARG A 168 0.34 -2.30 -24.00
CA ARG A 168 -0.69 -3.31 -24.23
C ARG A 168 -1.09 -3.96 -22.91
N VAL A 169 -2.38 -4.11 -22.72
CA VAL A 169 -2.97 -4.77 -21.56
C VAL A 169 -3.76 -5.98 -22.05
N THR A 170 -3.51 -7.14 -21.47
CA THR A 170 -4.28 -8.35 -21.76
C THR A 170 -5.67 -8.26 -21.10
N LYS A 171 -6.68 -8.82 -21.75
CA LYS A 171 -8.03 -8.90 -21.17
C LYS A 171 -8.13 -9.99 -20.11
N GLU A 172 -7.29 -11.01 -20.22
CA GLU A 172 -7.32 -12.19 -19.37
C GLU A 172 -6.15 -12.22 -18.40
N LEU A 173 -6.38 -12.83 -17.25
CA LEU A 173 -5.33 -13.13 -16.27
C LEU A 173 -4.45 -14.27 -16.81
N HIS A 174 -3.15 -14.14 -16.66
CA HIS A 174 -2.17 -15.16 -17.02
C HIS A 174 -1.48 -15.73 -15.78
N GLY A 175 -2.27 -16.37 -14.91
CA GLY A 175 -1.80 -16.84 -13.62
C GLY A 175 -1.29 -15.69 -12.76
N GLU A 176 -0.12 -15.84 -12.16
CA GLU A 176 0.51 -14.83 -11.30
C GLU A 176 1.42 -13.84 -12.03
N LYS A 177 1.46 -13.87 -13.36
CA LYS A 177 2.38 -13.04 -14.14
C LYS A 177 1.87 -11.61 -14.25
N PHE A 178 2.72 -10.64 -13.95
CA PHE A 178 2.45 -9.22 -14.18
C PHE A 178 2.61 -8.82 -15.64
N PHE A 179 3.51 -9.49 -16.36
CA PHE A 179 3.78 -9.26 -17.77
C PHE A 179 3.85 -10.57 -18.51
N VAL A 180 3.34 -10.58 -19.74
CA VAL A 180 3.35 -11.72 -20.65
C VAL A 180 3.76 -11.29 -22.04
N MET A 181 4.26 -12.22 -22.84
CA MET A 181 4.52 -11.99 -24.26
C MET A 181 3.29 -12.47 -25.04
N VAL A 182 2.69 -11.56 -25.79
CA VAL A 182 1.53 -11.87 -26.65
C VAL A 182 1.83 -11.49 -28.10
N PRO A 183 1.28 -12.19 -29.07
CA PRO A 183 1.43 -11.82 -30.48
C PRO A 183 0.81 -10.45 -30.74
N ASP A 184 1.48 -9.62 -31.51
CA ASP A 184 0.92 -8.38 -32.02
C ASP A 184 -0.08 -8.68 -33.13
N ASP A 185 -1.31 -8.20 -33.00
CA ASP A 185 -2.39 -8.39 -33.98
C ASP A 185 -2.04 -7.83 -35.37
N LYS A 186 -1.10 -6.89 -35.48
CA LYS A 186 -0.71 -6.25 -36.72
C LYS A 186 0.55 -6.85 -37.37
N THR A 187 1.50 -7.24 -36.54
CA THR A 187 2.83 -7.67 -37.04
C THR A 187 3.11 -9.15 -36.78
N GLY A 188 2.30 -9.83 -35.92
CA GLY A 188 2.56 -11.20 -35.45
C GLY A 188 3.78 -11.33 -34.53
N ALA A 189 4.52 -10.26 -34.30
CA ALA A 189 5.69 -10.27 -33.40
C ALA A 189 5.26 -10.39 -31.94
N LEU A 190 6.04 -11.09 -31.11
CA LEU A 190 5.80 -11.18 -29.69
C LEU A 190 6.10 -9.83 -29.03
N VAL A 191 5.11 -9.22 -28.40
CA VAL A 191 5.25 -7.98 -27.66
C VAL A 191 4.91 -8.17 -26.19
N ARG A 192 5.58 -7.43 -25.32
CA ARG A 192 5.32 -7.45 -23.88
C ARG A 192 4.01 -6.72 -23.57
N ALA A 193 3.10 -7.41 -22.90
CA ALA A 193 1.82 -6.87 -22.45
C ALA A 193 1.72 -6.96 -20.91
N ALA A 194 1.09 -5.96 -20.32
CA ALA A 194 0.73 -5.96 -18.91
C ALA A 194 -0.55 -6.80 -18.69
N THR A 195 -0.65 -7.43 -17.52
CA THR A 195 -1.84 -8.20 -17.13
C THR A 195 -2.76 -7.36 -16.24
N PRO A 196 -4.04 -7.75 -16.06
CA PRO A 196 -4.91 -7.12 -15.08
C PRO A 196 -4.35 -7.14 -13.65
N LEU A 197 -3.53 -8.13 -13.31
CA LEU A 197 -2.84 -8.21 -12.01
C LEU A 197 -1.82 -7.07 -11.84
N PHE A 198 -1.10 -6.70 -12.90
CA PHE A 198 -0.20 -5.54 -12.86
C PHE A 198 -0.97 -4.23 -12.72
N LEU A 199 -2.09 -4.08 -13.43
CA LEU A 199 -2.93 -2.89 -13.29
C LEU A 199 -3.47 -2.75 -11.86
N ALA A 200 -3.95 -3.84 -11.27
CA ALA A 200 -4.41 -3.85 -9.89
C ALA A 200 -3.28 -3.43 -8.94
N LEU A 201 -2.07 -3.97 -9.10
CA LEU A 201 -0.90 -3.59 -8.31
C LEU A 201 -0.63 -2.09 -8.39
N VAL A 202 -0.61 -1.52 -9.59
CA VAL A 202 -0.34 -0.08 -9.77
C VAL A 202 -1.42 0.77 -9.12
N ILE A 203 -2.70 0.41 -9.29
CA ILE A 203 -3.82 1.19 -8.74
C ILE A 203 -3.83 1.09 -7.22
N ILE A 204 -3.54 -0.07 -6.64
CA ILE A 204 -3.40 -0.24 -5.18
C ILE A 204 -2.32 0.69 -4.64
N ASN A 205 -1.16 0.75 -5.31
CA ASN A 205 -0.07 1.65 -4.87
C ASN A 205 -0.42 3.13 -5.04
N VAL A 206 -1.13 3.49 -6.11
CA VAL A 206 -1.60 4.87 -6.32
C VAL A 206 -2.64 5.25 -5.27
N ALA A 207 -3.58 4.35 -4.95
CA ALA A 207 -4.57 4.57 -3.90
C ALA A 207 -3.89 4.75 -2.54
N ASP A 208 -2.93 3.87 -2.19
CA ASP A 208 -2.18 4.00 -0.95
C ASP A 208 -1.38 5.31 -0.88
N LEU A 209 -0.79 5.73 -2.00
CA LEU A 209 -0.08 7.02 -2.07
C LEU A 209 -1.02 8.20 -1.80
N VAL A 210 -2.24 8.18 -2.36
CA VAL A 210 -3.26 9.21 -2.10
C VAL A 210 -3.64 9.23 -0.62
N PHE A 211 -3.90 8.06 -0.02
CA PHE A 211 -4.20 7.96 1.41
C PHE A 211 -3.00 8.34 2.30
N ALA A 212 -1.78 8.06 1.85
CA ALA A 212 -0.57 8.45 2.59
C ALA A 212 -0.40 9.97 2.66
N VAL A 213 -0.81 10.72 1.64
CA VAL A 213 -0.80 12.20 1.67
C VAL A 213 -1.73 12.74 2.76
N ASP A 214 -2.84 12.05 3.04
CA ASP A 214 -3.79 12.45 4.08
C ASP A 214 -3.29 12.10 5.50
N SER A 215 -2.29 11.20 5.62
CA SER A 215 -1.77 10.70 6.91
C SER A 215 -0.38 11.23 7.29
N VAL A 216 0.32 11.93 6.41
CA VAL A 216 1.65 12.55 6.62
C VAL A 216 1.51 14.02 6.98
#